data_f75bec9fba2eaf4275b2577ff21acb7b
#
_entry.id   f75bec9fba2eaf4275b2577ff21acb7b
#
_cell.length_a   1.000
_cell.length_b   1.000
_cell.length_c   1.000
_cell.angle_alpha   90.00
_cell.angle_beta   90.00
_cell.angle_gamma   90.00
#
_symmetry.space_group_name_H-M   'P 1'
#
loop_
_entity.id
_entity.type
_entity.pdbx_description
1 polymer ?
#
loop_
_entity_poly.entity_id
_entity_poly.type
_entity_poly.pdbx_seq_one_letter_code
_entity_poly.pdbx_strand_id
1 'polypeptide(L)'
;MKKILTFIFCIFAFSAIALEKKTNFNEELFMKAQSEGKIVVVSSWIKYCTSCTSQMKAINKLKEEFNNFEYYTFEVTNREIADLLNVQYQTTLLVFKDNKELHRSIGVTNKDTIYKVIKSLI
;
A
#
# COMPACT_ATOMS: atom_id res chain seq x y z
N MET A 1 10.85 48.42 33.09
CA MET A 1 10.78 47.68 31.81
C MET A 1 10.63 46.20 32.09
N LYS A 2 9.46 45.67 31.95
CA LYS A 2 9.25 44.22 32.10
C LYS A 2 9.47 43.57 30.74
N LYS A 3 10.51 42.78 30.61
CA LYS A 3 10.70 41.91 29.44
C LYS A 3 9.78 40.72 29.62
N ILE A 4 8.74 40.66 28.83
CA ILE A 4 7.89 39.46 28.74
C ILE A 4 8.65 38.47 27.92
N LEU A 5 9.20 37.46 28.61
CA LEU A 5 9.81 36.31 27.95
C LEU A 5 8.66 35.41 27.50
N THR A 6 8.24 35.59 26.27
CA THR A 6 7.27 34.67 25.67
C THR A 6 7.97 33.36 25.40
N PHE A 7 7.77 32.43 26.30
CA PHE A 7 8.17 31.03 26.08
C PHE A 7 7.22 30.47 25.02
N ILE A 8 7.68 30.49 23.78
CA ILE A 8 7.00 29.74 22.72
C ILE A 8 7.30 28.27 23.00
N PHE A 9 6.36 27.62 23.66
CA PHE A 9 6.35 26.18 23.78
C PHE A 9 6.02 25.62 22.39
N CYS A 10 7.04 25.33 21.60
CA CYS A 10 6.88 24.53 20.41
C CYS A 10 6.47 23.13 20.86
N ILE A 11 5.16 22.92 20.94
CA ILE A 11 4.61 21.56 21.09
C ILE A 11 4.91 20.86 19.77
N PHE A 12 6.02 20.14 19.72
CA PHE A 12 6.23 19.13 18.70
C PHE A 12 5.21 18.03 18.99
N ALA A 13 4.03 18.14 18.37
CA ALA A 13 3.15 17.02 18.31
C ALA A 13 3.84 15.97 17.44
N PHE A 14 4.49 15.04 18.07
CA PHE A 14 4.87 13.78 17.43
C PHE A 14 3.58 13.06 17.10
N SER A 15 3.04 13.34 15.92
CA SER A 15 2.05 12.47 15.34
C SER A 15 2.76 11.16 15.08
N ALA A 16 2.60 10.18 15.97
CA ALA A 16 2.88 8.81 15.61
C ALA A 16 2.02 8.53 14.38
N ILE A 17 2.65 8.46 13.21
CA ILE A 17 1.97 8.08 11.99
C ILE A 17 1.65 6.60 12.15
N ALA A 18 0.55 6.31 12.82
CA ALA A 18 -0.05 4.99 12.76
C ALA A 18 -0.35 4.73 11.29
N LEU A 19 0.11 3.59 10.76
CA LEU A 19 -0.22 3.18 9.41
C LEU A 19 -1.74 3.08 9.31
N GLU A 20 -2.34 4.10 8.73
CA GLU A 20 -3.78 4.17 8.55
C GLU A 20 -4.18 3.27 7.40
N LYS A 21 -4.91 2.19 7.72
CA LYS A 21 -5.47 1.30 6.71
C LYS A 21 -6.65 1.99 6.05
N LYS A 22 -6.46 2.38 4.79
CA LYS A 22 -7.51 3.00 3.97
C LYS A 22 -7.61 2.28 2.64
N THR A 23 -8.82 2.12 2.15
CA THR A 23 -9.05 1.75 0.77
C THR A 23 -8.76 2.97 -0.11
N ASN A 24 -7.70 2.88 -0.90
CA ASN A 24 -7.34 3.89 -1.90
C ASN A 24 -7.42 3.34 -3.33
N PHE A 25 -7.81 2.08 -3.50
CA PHE A 25 -8.00 1.50 -4.81
C PHE A 25 -9.12 2.23 -5.56
N ASN A 26 -8.82 2.63 -6.79
CA ASN A 26 -9.75 3.25 -7.70
C ASN A 26 -9.58 2.59 -9.06
N GLU A 27 -10.64 2.03 -9.61
CA GLU A 27 -10.60 1.29 -10.88
C GLU A 27 -10.09 2.13 -12.03
N GLU A 28 -10.52 3.38 -12.12
CA GLU A 28 -10.10 4.31 -13.16
C GLU A 28 -8.60 4.58 -13.10
N LEU A 29 -8.06 4.88 -11.90
CA LEU A 29 -6.62 5.08 -11.70
C LEU A 29 -5.82 3.79 -11.93
N PHE A 30 -6.37 2.66 -11.53
CA PHE A 30 -5.78 1.34 -11.76
C PHE A 30 -5.63 1.04 -13.25
N MET A 31 -6.67 1.27 -14.02
CA MET A 31 -6.64 1.08 -15.47
C MET A 31 -5.73 2.09 -16.16
N LYS A 32 -5.75 3.33 -15.73
CA LYS A 32 -4.90 4.40 -16.27
C LYS A 32 -3.42 4.11 -16.07
N ALA A 33 -3.02 3.70 -14.88
CA ALA A 33 -1.63 3.37 -14.58
C ALA A 33 -1.12 2.25 -15.49
N GLN A 34 -1.94 1.23 -15.73
CA GLN A 34 -1.58 0.14 -16.63
C GLN A 34 -1.52 0.59 -18.10
N SER A 35 -2.42 1.47 -18.53
CA SER A 35 -2.37 2.03 -19.90
C SER A 35 -1.11 2.86 -20.15
N GLU A 36 -0.51 3.40 -19.09
CA GLU A 36 0.75 4.13 -19.14
C GLU A 36 1.99 3.19 -19.04
N GLY A 37 1.78 1.89 -19.01
CA GLY A 37 2.85 0.88 -18.91
C GLY A 37 3.44 0.75 -17.52
N LYS A 38 2.79 1.28 -16.48
CA LYS A 38 3.26 1.20 -15.10
C LYS A 38 2.93 -0.16 -14.49
N ILE A 39 3.81 -0.59 -13.57
CA ILE A 39 3.51 -1.72 -12.70
C ILE A 39 2.58 -1.23 -11.59
N VAL A 40 1.54 -2.00 -11.31
CA VAL A 40 0.57 -1.72 -10.25
C VAL A 40 0.59 -2.86 -9.24
N VAL A 41 0.87 -2.52 -7.99
CA VAL A 41 0.82 -3.44 -6.85
C VAL A 41 -0.46 -3.16 -6.07
N VAL A 42 -1.21 -4.21 -5.77
CA VAL A 42 -2.44 -4.11 -4.98
C VAL A 42 -2.36 -5.08 -3.81
N SER A 43 -2.71 -4.62 -2.63
CA SER A 43 -2.83 -5.49 -1.45
C SER A 43 -4.20 -5.37 -0.80
N SER A 44 -4.70 -6.49 -0.29
CA SER A 44 -5.95 -6.54 0.47
C SER A 44 -5.68 -6.60 1.95
N TRP A 45 -6.58 -5.99 2.74
CA TRP A 45 -6.47 -5.95 4.18
C TRP A 45 -7.83 -6.11 4.84
N ILE A 46 -7.83 -6.36 6.14
CA ILE A 46 -9.00 -6.35 7.01
C ILE A 46 -8.60 -5.72 8.34
N LYS A 47 -9.56 -5.22 9.11
CA LYS A 47 -9.31 -4.67 10.44
C LYS A 47 -8.66 -5.71 11.35
N TYR A 48 -7.75 -5.26 12.23
CA TYR A 48 -7.03 -6.09 13.19
C TYR A 48 -6.16 -7.20 12.59
N CYS A 49 -5.76 -7.07 11.35
CA CYS A 49 -4.92 -8.03 10.65
C CYS A 49 -3.44 -7.62 10.78
N THR A 50 -2.68 -8.33 11.60
CA THR A 50 -1.26 -8.06 11.83
C THR A 50 -0.42 -8.32 10.57
N SER A 51 -0.68 -9.41 9.86
CA SER A 51 0.02 -9.74 8.62
C SER A 51 -0.24 -8.71 7.51
N CYS A 52 -1.47 -8.18 7.44
CA CYS A 52 -1.79 -7.10 6.50
C CYS A 52 -0.98 -5.84 6.80
N THR A 53 -0.86 -5.47 8.07
CA THR A 53 -0.05 -4.33 8.50
C THR A 53 1.42 -4.52 8.14
N SER A 54 1.98 -5.70 8.40
CA SER A 54 3.37 -6.03 8.06
C SER A 54 3.60 -5.98 6.54
N GLN A 55 2.69 -6.53 5.75
CA GLN A 55 2.76 -6.49 4.30
C GLN A 55 2.71 -5.05 3.77
N MET A 56 1.76 -4.25 4.25
CA MET A 56 1.59 -2.87 3.82
C MET A 56 2.81 -2.01 4.19
N LYS A 57 3.38 -2.19 5.36
CA LYS A 57 4.62 -1.51 5.77
C LYS A 57 5.79 -1.87 4.86
N ALA A 58 5.93 -3.15 4.53
CA ALA A 58 6.98 -3.63 3.63
C ALA A 58 6.85 -3.00 2.24
N ILE A 59 5.65 -2.95 1.68
CA ILE A 59 5.40 -2.37 0.36
C ILE A 59 5.60 -0.86 0.38
N ASN A 60 5.12 -0.15 1.39
CA ASN A 60 5.33 1.30 1.52
C ASN A 60 6.82 1.64 1.62
N LYS A 61 7.59 0.84 2.34
CA LYS A 61 9.03 1.03 2.45
C LYS A 61 9.75 0.77 1.12
N LEU A 62 9.33 -0.25 0.39
CA LEU A 62 9.84 -0.51 -0.97
C LEU A 62 9.52 0.65 -1.91
N LYS A 63 8.35 1.25 -1.81
CA LYS A 63 7.97 2.38 -2.65
C LYS A 63 8.83 3.61 -2.38
N GLU A 64 9.27 3.82 -1.15
CA GLU A 64 10.23 4.88 -0.81
C GLU A 64 11.62 4.63 -1.41
N GLU A 65 12.07 3.38 -1.43
CA GLU A 65 13.38 2.98 -1.94
C GLU A 65 13.40 2.77 -3.46
N PHE A 66 12.25 2.37 -4.01
CA PHE A 66 12.12 1.92 -5.40
C PHE A 66 10.76 2.34 -5.95
N ASN A 67 10.70 3.56 -6.47
CA ASN A 67 9.44 4.19 -6.88
C ASN A 67 9.06 3.88 -8.34
N ASN A 68 9.17 2.61 -8.78
CA ASN A 68 8.86 2.20 -10.14
C ASN A 68 7.51 1.48 -10.27
N PHE A 69 6.65 1.61 -9.27
CA PHE A 69 5.32 1.01 -9.29
C PHE A 69 4.29 1.92 -8.58
N GLU A 70 3.03 1.78 -8.96
CA GLU A 70 1.90 2.35 -8.24
C GLU A 70 1.39 1.35 -7.21
N TYR A 71 0.93 1.83 -6.06
CA TYR A 71 0.47 0.97 -4.98
C TYR A 71 -0.92 1.37 -4.51
N TYR A 72 -1.84 0.41 -4.52
CA TYR A 72 -3.20 0.56 -4.04
C TYR A 72 -3.54 -0.52 -3.03
N THR A 73 -4.41 -0.16 -2.09
CA THR A 73 -4.92 -1.07 -1.07
C THR A 73 -6.44 -1.01 -1.00
N PHE A 74 -7.05 -2.08 -0.57
CA PHE A 74 -8.49 -2.13 -0.32
C PHE A 74 -8.83 -3.08 0.82
N GLU A 75 -9.92 -2.78 1.51
CA GLU A 75 -10.47 -3.69 2.51
C GLU A 75 -11.18 -4.85 1.81
N VAL A 76 -10.84 -6.09 2.16
CA VAL A 76 -11.38 -7.28 1.48
C VAL A 76 -12.89 -7.42 1.66
N THR A 77 -13.46 -6.77 2.68
CA THR A 77 -14.91 -6.70 2.89
C THR A 77 -15.63 -5.78 1.91
N ASN A 78 -14.90 -4.94 1.18
CA ASN A 78 -15.44 -4.20 0.05
C ASN A 78 -15.60 -5.17 -1.13
N ARG A 79 -16.79 -5.76 -1.24
CA ARG A 79 -17.06 -6.83 -2.21
C ARG A 79 -17.03 -6.37 -3.65
N GLU A 80 -17.32 -5.12 -3.92
CA GLU A 80 -17.22 -4.55 -5.27
C GLU A 80 -15.78 -4.64 -5.81
N ILE A 81 -14.81 -4.18 -5.03
CA ILE A 81 -13.39 -4.24 -5.41
C ILE A 81 -12.87 -5.68 -5.35
N ALA A 82 -13.22 -6.41 -4.31
CA ALA A 82 -12.79 -7.80 -4.14
C ALA A 82 -13.26 -8.68 -5.29
N ASP A 83 -14.49 -8.52 -5.75
CA ASP A 83 -15.03 -9.28 -6.87
C ASP A 83 -14.41 -8.84 -8.20
N LEU A 84 -14.17 -7.54 -8.38
CA LEU A 84 -13.48 -7.02 -9.56
C LEU A 84 -12.09 -7.65 -9.74
N LEU A 85 -11.35 -7.80 -8.62
CA LEU A 85 -9.99 -8.34 -8.60
C LEU A 85 -9.95 -9.85 -8.32
N ASN A 86 -11.11 -10.48 -8.12
CA ASN A 86 -11.23 -11.89 -7.72
C ASN A 86 -10.39 -12.23 -6.48
N VAL A 87 -10.50 -11.41 -5.45
CA VAL A 87 -9.81 -11.57 -4.17
C VAL A 87 -10.79 -12.05 -3.11
N GLN A 88 -10.44 -13.12 -2.39
CA GLN A 88 -11.28 -13.71 -1.36
C GLN A 88 -10.70 -13.54 0.04
N TYR A 89 -9.40 -13.29 0.16
CA TYR A 89 -8.69 -13.27 1.44
C TYR A 89 -7.91 -11.97 1.62
N GLN A 90 -7.76 -11.58 2.87
CA GLN A 90 -6.84 -10.52 3.28
C GLN A 90 -5.38 -10.96 3.09
N THR A 91 -4.47 -10.00 3.13
CA THR A 91 -3.03 -10.21 2.91
C THR A 91 -2.73 -10.82 1.52
N THR A 92 -3.60 -10.57 0.56
CA THR A 92 -3.36 -10.93 -0.83
C THR A 92 -2.54 -9.84 -1.51
N LEU A 93 -1.46 -10.26 -2.16
CA LEU A 93 -0.58 -9.39 -2.95
C LEU A 93 -0.79 -9.68 -4.43
N LEU A 94 -1.16 -8.67 -5.18
CA LEU A 94 -1.33 -8.73 -6.62
C LEU A 94 -0.34 -7.79 -7.30
N VAL A 95 0.18 -8.19 -8.44
CA VAL A 95 0.98 -7.33 -9.31
C VAL A 95 0.42 -7.40 -10.72
N PHE A 96 0.18 -6.23 -11.30
CA PHE A 96 -0.37 -6.07 -12.64
C PHE A 96 0.58 -5.26 -13.53
N LYS A 97 0.58 -5.59 -14.81
CA LYS A 97 1.22 -4.81 -15.86
C LYS A 97 0.50 -5.06 -17.19
N ASP A 98 0.31 -4.02 -17.98
CA ASP A 98 -0.32 -4.13 -19.29
C ASP A 98 -1.68 -4.86 -19.28
N ASN A 99 -2.49 -4.56 -18.26
CA ASN A 99 -3.81 -5.19 -18.02
C ASN A 99 -3.76 -6.69 -17.76
N LYS A 100 -2.60 -7.20 -17.32
CA LYS A 100 -2.42 -8.61 -16.95
C LYS A 100 -2.00 -8.74 -15.50
N GLU A 101 -2.61 -9.70 -14.81
CA GLU A 101 -2.14 -10.12 -13.49
C GLU A 101 -0.89 -10.97 -13.67
N LEU A 102 0.25 -10.48 -13.16
CA LEU A 102 1.53 -11.15 -13.28
C LEU A 102 1.92 -11.93 -12.03
N HIS A 103 1.34 -11.59 -10.89
CA HIS A 103 1.62 -12.25 -9.61
C HIS A 103 0.41 -12.21 -8.69
N ARG A 104 0.22 -13.30 -7.97
CA ARG A 104 -0.77 -13.45 -6.90
C ARG A 104 -0.19 -14.30 -5.79
N SER A 105 -0.19 -13.80 -4.57
CA SER A 105 0.20 -14.57 -3.38
C SER A 105 -0.60 -14.12 -2.17
N ILE A 106 -0.68 -14.99 -1.16
CA ILE A 106 -1.38 -14.73 0.09
C ILE A 106 -0.41 -14.90 1.25
N GLY A 107 -0.39 -13.95 2.18
CA GLY A 107 0.37 -14.05 3.42
C GLY A 107 1.86 -13.69 3.31
N VAL A 108 2.35 -13.21 2.17
CA VAL A 108 3.73 -12.77 2.02
C VAL A 108 3.90 -11.40 2.67
N THR A 109 4.76 -11.33 3.69
CA THR A 109 5.00 -10.09 4.48
C THR A 109 6.46 -9.65 4.47
N ASN A 110 7.36 -10.47 3.96
CA ASN A 110 8.80 -10.18 3.94
C ASN A 110 9.14 -9.19 2.83
N LYS A 111 9.76 -8.08 3.20
CA LYS A 111 10.14 -7.00 2.29
C LYS A 111 11.04 -7.50 1.14
N ASP A 112 12.03 -8.32 1.44
CA ASP A 112 12.97 -8.80 0.42
C ASP A 112 12.29 -9.73 -0.58
N THR A 113 11.37 -10.57 -0.13
CA THR A 113 10.58 -11.43 -0.99
C THR A 113 9.69 -10.61 -1.92
N ILE A 114 9.00 -9.62 -1.38
CA ILE A 114 8.15 -8.71 -2.16
C ILE A 114 8.98 -7.92 -3.18
N TYR A 115 10.14 -7.43 -2.77
CA TYR A 115 11.07 -6.72 -3.66
C TYR A 115 11.51 -7.59 -4.85
N LYS A 116 11.89 -8.84 -4.58
CA LYS A 116 12.28 -9.79 -5.64
C LYS A 116 11.16 -10.05 -6.63
N VAL A 117 9.94 -10.20 -6.14
CA VAL A 117 8.75 -10.39 -6.99
C VAL A 117 8.57 -9.18 -7.90
N ILE A 118 8.50 -7.99 -7.34
CA ILE A 118 8.26 -6.76 -8.12
C ILE A 118 9.40 -6.55 -9.12
N LYS A 119 10.64 -6.70 -8.69
CA LYS A 119 11.82 -6.49 -9.54
C LYS A 119 11.88 -7.48 -10.71
N SER A 120 11.46 -8.71 -10.51
CA SER A 120 11.45 -9.74 -11.56
C SER A 120 10.45 -9.44 -12.69
N LEU A 121 9.48 -8.55 -12.45
CA LEU A 121 8.39 -8.23 -13.37
C LEU A 121 8.60 -6.90 -14.13
N ILE A 122 9.67 -6.21 -13.82
CA ILE A 122 10.01 -4.94 -14.49
C ILE A 122 10.69 -5.19 -15.82
#